data_eae48b5cd426af280272ce3a298e91ad
#
_entry.id   eae48b5cd426af280272ce3a298e91ad
#
_cell.length_a   1.000
_cell.length_b   1.000
_cell.length_c   1.000
_cell.angle_alpha   90.00
_cell.angle_beta   90.00
_cell.angle_gamma   90.00
#
_symmetry.space_group_name_H-M   'P 1'
#
loop_
_entity.id
_entity.type
_entity.pdbx_description
1 polymer ?
#
loop_
_entity_poly.entity_id
_entity_poly.type
_entity_poly.pdbx_seq_one_letter_code
_entity_poly.pdbx_strand_id
1 'polypeptide(L)'
;MSQHQNLPYPFMRPEFLQALENSKSASQQSGWQPIHLSLADGQQTGFMPLYLKEHSMGEYVFDHAWANAYHENGLEYFPKLLTAIPFTPSTGPRIRGIEQLDQNHCNQLFEEVLSVADETDASSWHLLFPQADQLKLFNDPRLLQRSGVQYHWYNHNYASFDDFLASMNSRKRKMVRKERTEIARQNIDVEILVGADIGED
;
A
#
# COMPACT_ATOMS: atom_id res chain seq x y z
N MET A 1 -20.08 15.21 18.99
CA MET A 1 -20.32 13.93 18.29
C MET A 1 -19.56 13.99 16.99
N SER A 2 -18.53 13.18 16.87
CA SER A 2 -17.48 13.32 15.84
C SER A 2 -18.01 13.01 14.44
N GLN A 3 -17.67 13.87 13.48
CA GLN A 3 -17.94 13.75 12.04
C GLN A 3 -17.23 12.56 11.36
N HIS A 4 -16.75 11.59 12.15
CA HIS A 4 -15.89 10.48 11.67
C HIS A 4 -16.65 9.29 11.07
N GLN A 5 -18.00 9.33 11.01
CA GLN A 5 -18.80 8.13 10.74
C GLN A 5 -18.94 7.74 9.26
N ASN A 6 -18.46 8.55 8.29
CA ASN A 6 -18.71 8.29 6.86
C ASN A 6 -17.49 8.45 5.94
N LEU A 7 -16.31 8.04 6.37
CA LEU A 7 -15.20 7.95 5.41
C LEU A 7 -15.40 6.70 4.55
N PRO A 8 -15.56 6.84 3.22
CA PRO A 8 -15.80 5.70 2.32
C PRO A 8 -14.60 4.74 2.21
N TYR A 9 -13.42 5.16 2.69
CA TYR A 9 -12.19 4.37 2.67
C TYR A 9 -11.75 4.04 4.11
N PRO A 10 -11.97 2.78 4.56
CA PRO A 10 -11.81 2.41 5.97
C PRO A 10 -10.39 2.55 6.50
N PHE A 11 -9.37 2.35 5.64
CA PHE A 11 -7.97 2.32 6.05
C PHE A 11 -7.37 3.71 6.38
N MET A 12 -8.06 4.80 6.01
CA MET A 12 -7.71 6.16 6.43
C MET A 12 -8.47 6.62 7.68
N ARG A 13 -9.28 5.76 8.28
CA ARG A 13 -9.97 6.11 9.53
C ARG A 13 -8.97 6.23 10.67
N PRO A 14 -9.14 7.21 11.57
CA PRO A 14 -8.25 7.38 12.71
C PRO A 14 -8.15 6.12 13.56
N GLU A 15 -9.26 5.42 13.75
CA GLU A 15 -9.32 4.21 14.57
C GLU A 15 -8.46 3.09 14.00
N PHE A 16 -8.37 2.98 12.67
CA PHE A 16 -7.53 1.98 12.01
C PHE A 16 -6.06 2.30 12.18
N LEU A 17 -5.65 3.53 11.89
CA LEU A 17 -4.24 3.94 12.00
C LEU A 17 -3.78 3.90 13.45
N GLN A 18 -4.57 4.41 14.40
CA GLN A 18 -4.28 4.33 15.83
C GLN A 18 -4.18 2.89 16.34
N ALA A 19 -5.01 1.96 15.82
CA ALA A 19 -4.90 0.55 16.21
C ALA A 19 -3.55 -0.05 15.80
N LEU A 20 -3.06 0.26 14.58
CA LEU A 20 -1.74 -0.18 14.12
C LEU A 20 -0.59 0.40 14.96
N GLU A 21 -0.70 1.66 15.37
CA GLU A 21 0.29 2.35 16.18
C GLU A 21 0.26 1.87 17.64
N ASN A 22 -0.94 1.78 18.24
CA ASN A 22 -1.12 1.31 19.63
C ASN A 22 -0.68 -0.14 19.81
N SER A 23 -0.90 -0.99 18.81
CA SER A 23 -0.42 -2.38 18.80
C SER A 23 1.08 -2.49 18.51
N LYS A 24 1.74 -1.38 18.15
CA LYS A 24 3.14 -1.32 17.69
C LYS A 24 3.40 -2.06 16.37
N SER A 25 2.35 -2.43 15.64
CA SER A 25 2.48 -2.95 14.28
C SER A 25 3.06 -1.92 13.33
N ALA A 26 2.66 -0.64 13.50
CA ALA A 26 3.32 0.52 12.88
C ALA A 26 4.05 1.32 13.98
N SER A 27 5.36 1.17 14.06
CA SER A 27 6.21 1.79 15.09
C SER A 27 7.65 1.88 14.60
N GLN A 28 8.51 2.61 15.30
CA GLN A 28 9.94 2.62 15.03
C GLN A 28 10.54 1.20 15.05
N GLN A 29 10.14 0.37 16.01
CA GLN A 29 10.65 -1.00 16.13
C GLN A 29 10.29 -1.90 14.94
N SER A 30 9.14 -1.66 14.31
CA SER A 30 8.71 -2.37 13.09
C SER A 30 9.20 -1.71 11.81
N GLY A 31 10.02 -0.65 11.90
CA GLY A 31 10.49 0.16 10.76
C GLY A 31 9.39 0.97 10.07
N TRP A 32 8.31 1.26 10.79
CA TRP A 32 7.21 2.13 10.38
C TRP A 32 7.03 3.25 11.41
N GLN A 33 8.01 4.14 11.55
CA GLN A 33 7.94 5.22 12.53
C GLN A 33 6.94 6.30 12.08
N PRO A 34 5.82 6.52 12.81
CA PRO A 34 4.85 7.55 12.45
C PRO A 34 5.42 8.95 12.65
N ILE A 35 5.29 9.80 11.64
CA ILE A 35 5.66 11.22 11.65
C ILE A 35 4.65 12.03 10.81
N HIS A 36 3.37 11.81 11.08
CA HIS A 36 2.26 12.31 10.27
C HIS A 36 2.24 13.83 10.13
N LEU A 37 1.76 14.28 8.97
CA LEU A 37 1.57 15.70 8.69
C LEU A 37 0.12 16.12 8.87
N SER A 38 -0.06 17.33 9.37
CA SER A 38 -1.36 18.00 9.48
C SER A 38 -1.29 19.34 8.77
N LEU A 39 -2.32 19.64 7.99
CA LEU A 39 -2.48 20.89 7.28
C LEU A 39 -3.73 21.60 7.79
N ALA A 40 -3.62 22.85 8.21
CA ALA A 40 -4.77 23.67 8.60
C ALA A 40 -5.25 24.51 7.43
N ASP A 41 -6.56 24.47 7.14
CA ASP A 41 -7.24 25.32 6.17
C ASP A 41 -8.52 25.88 6.81
N GLY A 42 -8.43 27.10 7.33
CA GLY A 42 -9.51 27.73 8.10
C GLY A 42 -9.88 26.88 9.33
N GLN A 43 -11.08 26.29 9.33
CA GLN A 43 -11.57 25.41 10.40
C GLN A 43 -11.36 23.91 10.09
N GLN A 44 -10.87 23.58 8.88
CA GLN A 44 -10.58 22.21 8.48
C GLN A 44 -9.14 21.84 8.85
N THR A 45 -8.94 20.57 9.17
CA THR A 45 -7.60 20.02 9.40
C THR A 45 -7.38 18.85 8.47
N GLY A 46 -6.49 19.04 7.50
CA GLY A 46 -5.99 17.98 6.65
C GLY A 46 -5.04 17.05 7.44
N PHE A 47 -5.04 15.80 7.06
CA PHE A 47 -4.15 14.78 7.62
C PHE A 47 -3.57 13.93 6.50
N MET A 48 -2.24 13.77 6.50
CA MET A 48 -1.52 12.87 5.61
C MET A 48 -0.67 11.92 6.44
N PRO A 49 -0.88 10.59 6.35
CA PRO A 49 0.00 9.65 7.03
C PRO A 49 1.38 9.71 6.41
N LEU A 50 2.39 9.88 7.24
CA LEU A 50 3.79 9.88 6.87
C LEU A 50 4.56 9.00 7.84
N TYR A 51 5.44 8.18 7.31
CA TYR A 51 6.28 7.26 8.09
C TYR A 51 7.72 7.40 7.68
N LEU A 52 8.62 7.40 8.66
CA LEU A 52 10.04 7.20 8.43
C LEU A 52 10.31 5.70 8.37
N LYS A 53 10.95 5.26 7.29
CA LYS A 53 11.15 3.84 6.96
C LYS A 53 12.63 3.48 6.94
N GLU A 54 12.98 2.46 7.70
CA GLU A 54 14.33 1.86 7.71
C GLU A 54 14.48 0.69 6.75
N HIS A 55 13.37 0.23 6.15
CA HIS A 55 13.31 -0.88 5.19
C HIS A 55 11.98 -0.86 4.43
N SER A 56 11.87 -1.58 3.32
CA SER A 56 10.65 -1.60 2.47
C SER A 56 9.65 -2.70 2.82
N MET A 57 9.81 -3.39 3.96
CA MET A 57 8.85 -4.42 4.35
C MET A 57 7.47 -3.84 4.67
N GLY A 58 6.42 -4.54 4.24
CA GLY A 58 5.03 -4.17 4.45
C GLY A 58 4.49 -3.12 3.48
N GLU A 59 5.27 -2.65 2.51
CA GLU A 59 4.87 -1.68 1.50
C GLU A 59 4.18 -2.33 0.30
N TYR A 60 4.53 -3.58 0.00
CA TYR A 60 4.12 -4.32 -1.19
C TYR A 60 4.51 -3.66 -2.51
N VAL A 61 5.53 -2.80 -2.47
CA VAL A 61 6.22 -2.24 -3.64
C VAL A 61 7.65 -2.74 -3.61
N PHE A 62 8.05 -3.45 -4.67
CA PHE A 62 9.37 -4.06 -4.75
C PHE A 62 10.36 -3.03 -5.31
N ASP A 63 11.14 -2.42 -4.44
CA ASP A 63 12.10 -1.37 -4.75
C ASP A 63 13.57 -1.79 -4.56
N HIS A 64 13.82 -3.09 -4.47
CA HIS A 64 15.17 -3.65 -4.29
C HIS A 64 16.18 -3.17 -5.34
N ALA A 65 15.74 -2.98 -6.59
CA ALA A 65 16.61 -2.49 -7.66
C ALA A 65 17.08 -1.04 -7.38
N TRP A 66 16.24 -0.22 -6.76
CA TRP A 66 16.60 1.14 -6.33
C TRP A 66 17.57 1.12 -5.16
N ALA A 67 17.28 0.33 -4.14
CA ALA A 67 18.16 0.17 -2.97
C ALA A 67 19.56 -0.32 -3.40
N ASN A 68 19.62 -1.29 -4.31
CA ASN A 68 20.88 -1.78 -4.87
C ASN A 68 21.63 -0.70 -5.67
N ALA A 69 20.91 0.07 -6.51
CA ALA A 69 21.53 1.15 -7.29
C ALA A 69 22.12 2.25 -6.38
N TYR A 70 21.42 2.61 -5.29
CA TYR A 70 21.97 3.53 -4.29
C TYR A 70 23.26 2.97 -3.67
N HIS A 71 23.22 1.73 -3.20
CA HIS A 71 24.37 1.06 -2.60
C HIS A 71 25.58 0.97 -3.57
N GLU A 72 25.35 0.58 -4.83
CA GLU A 72 26.38 0.50 -5.87
C GLU A 72 27.05 1.86 -6.17
N ASN A 73 26.34 2.95 -5.91
CA ASN A 73 26.87 4.32 -6.06
C ASN A 73 27.34 4.94 -4.73
N GLY A 74 27.45 4.15 -3.66
CA GLY A 74 27.91 4.61 -2.35
C GLY A 74 26.96 5.56 -1.64
N LEU A 75 25.65 5.44 -1.94
CA LEU A 75 24.56 6.24 -1.34
C LEU A 75 23.70 5.37 -0.42
N GLU A 76 23.18 5.98 0.64
CA GLU A 76 22.23 5.33 1.51
C GLU A 76 20.80 5.48 0.96
N TYR A 77 20.07 4.38 0.84
CA TYR A 77 18.68 4.37 0.40
C TYR A 77 17.70 4.58 1.57
N PHE A 78 18.08 4.17 2.75
CA PHE A 78 17.33 4.35 3.99
C PHE A 78 18.06 5.32 4.93
N PRO A 79 17.32 6.06 5.77
CA PRO A 79 15.87 6.07 5.85
C PRO A 79 15.22 6.73 4.62
N LYS A 80 13.94 6.42 4.40
CA LYS A 80 13.11 7.10 3.40
C LYS A 80 11.77 7.50 4.02
N LEU A 81 11.11 8.50 3.46
CA LEU A 81 9.77 8.90 3.83
C LEU A 81 8.72 8.12 3.02
N LEU A 82 7.63 7.74 3.66
CA LEU A 82 6.57 6.98 3.04
C LEU A 82 5.18 7.48 3.43
N THR A 83 4.39 7.90 2.45
CA THR A 83 2.95 8.12 2.57
C THR A 83 2.22 6.91 2.02
N ALA A 84 1.74 6.05 2.90
CA ALA A 84 1.02 4.82 2.58
C ALA A 84 0.14 4.39 3.76
N ILE A 85 -0.71 3.39 3.53
CA ILE A 85 -1.37 2.69 4.64
C ILE A 85 -0.51 1.46 4.98
N PRO A 86 -0.06 1.31 6.23
CA PRO A 86 0.78 0.18 6.60
C PRO A 86 0.13 -1.16 6.25
N PHE A 87 0.91 -2.05 5.65
CA PHE A 87 0.53 -3.41 5.29
C PHE A 87 -0.69 -3.53 4.35
N THR A 88 -1.12 -2.41 3.72
CA THR A 88 -2.36 -2.35 2.95
C THR A 88 -2.11 -1.77 1.55
N PRO A 89 -1.80 -2.62 0.55
CA PRO A 89 -1.53 -2.19 -0.83
C PRO A 89 -2.82 -1.92 -1.60
N SER A 90 -3.65 -1.02 -1.06
CA SER A 90 -4.96 -0.67 -1.61
C SER A 90 -4.98 0.77 -2.08
N THR A 91 -5.47 1.00 -3.29
CA THR A 91 -5.67 2.34 -3.83
C THR A 91 -6.73 3.09 -3.01
N GLY A 92 -6.41 4.32 -2.60
CA GLY A 92 -7.32 5.13 -1.80
C GLY A 92 -6.76 6.53 -1.55
N PRO A 93 -7.52 7.38 -0.83
CA PRO A 93 -7.04 8.69 -0.44
C PRO A 93 -5.80 8.57 0.43
N ARG A 94 -4.89 9.53 0.29
CA ARG A 94 -3.69 9.67 1.13
C ARG A 94 -3.69 10.97 1.92
N ILE A 95 -4.67 11.82 1.64
CA ILE A 95 -4.95 13.04 2.39
C ILE A 95 -6.45 13.01 2.72
N ARG A 96 -6.81 13.35 3.95
CA ARG A 96 -8.19 13.44 4.44
C ARG A 96 -8.42 14.71 5.24
N GLY A 97 -9.69 15.05 5.50
CA GLY A 97 -10.10 16.13 6.39
C GLY A 97 -10.27 17.49 5.68
N ILE A 98 -9.86 17.63 4.44
CA ILE A 98 -10.09 18.80 3.60
C ILE A 98 -11.10 18.41 2.53
N GLU A 99 -12.28 19.05 2.52
CA GLU A 99 -13.39 18.70 1.60
C GLU A 99 -13.05 19.02 0.15
N GLN A 100 -12.32 20.12 -0.07
CA GLN A 100 -11.89 20.57 -1.41
C GLN A 100 -10.36 20.67 -1.44
N LEU A 101 -9.70 19.53 -1.48
CA LEU A 101 -8.26 19.49 -1.67
C LEU A 101 -7.89 20.05 -3.04
N ASP A 102 -7.02 21.04 -3.06
CA ASP A 102 -6.53 21.69 -4.27
C ASP A 102 -5.00 21.62 -4.42
N GLN A 103 -4.48 22.23 -5.48
CA GLN A 103 -3.05 22.25 -5.77
C GLN A 103 -2.24 22.96 -4.68
N ASN A 104 -2.78 24.00 -4.05
CA ASN A 104 -2.06 24.76 -3.01
C ASN A 104 -1.85 23.90 -1.77
N HIS A 105 -2.87 23.16 -1.36
CA HIS A 105 -2.76 22.22 -0.22
C HIS A 105 -1.72 21.14 -0.51
N CYS A 106 -1.70 20.59 -1.71
CA CYS A 106 -0.70 19.57 -2.08
C CYS A 106 0.71 20.16 -2.17
N ASN A 107 0.87 21.38 -2.66
CA ASN A 107 2.17 22.06 -2.67
C ASN A 107 2.68 22.32 -1.26
N GLN A 108 1.84 22.77 -0.33
CA GLN A 108 2.21 22.97 1.07
C GLN A 108 2.65 21.66 1.71
N LEU A 109 1.86 20.59 1.55
CA LEU A 109 2.23 19.26 2.06
C LEU A 109 3.54 18.76 1.46
N PHE A 110 3.79 19.04 0.18
CA PHE A 110 5.02 18.62 -0.47
C PHE A 110 6.24 19.36 0.09
N GLU A 111 6.15 20.66 0.30
CA GLU A 111 7.23 21.42 0.94
C GLU A 111 7.48 20.98 2.40
N GLU A 112 6.43 20.65 3.15
CA GLU A 112 6.58 20.07 4.50
C GLU A 112 7.26 18.69 4.45
N VAL A 113 6.93 17.86 3.47
CA VAL A 113 7.62 16.57 3.27
C VAL A 113 9.10 16.77 2.99
N LEU A 114 9.47 17.77 2.18
CA LEU A 114 10.87 18.09 1.89
C LEU A 114 11.61 18.57 3.15
N SER A 115 10.97 19.41 3.96
CA SER A 115 11.53 19.84 5.24
C SER A 115 11.79 18.65 6.17
N VAL A 116 10.83 17.77 6.31
CA VAL A 116 10.97 16.54 7.11
C VAL A 116 12.05 15.62 6.54
N ALA A 117 12.18 15.53 5.22
CA ALA A 117 13.23 14.74 4.59
C ALA A 117 14.63 15.26 4.94
N ASP A 118 14.82 16.59 4.90
CA ASP A 118 16.08 17.24 5.30
C ASP A 118 16.38 17.05 6.79
N GLU A 119 15.36 17.14 7.66
CA GLU A 119 15.51 16.96 9.11
C GLU A 119 15.85 15.51 9.52
N THR A 120 15.43 14.54 8.72
CA THR A 120 15.59 13.11 9.01
C THR A 120 16.66 12.42 8.17
N ASP A 121 17.38 13.16 7.34
CA ASP A 121 18.33 12.63 6.34
C ASP A 121 17.68 11.54 5.44
N ALA A 122 16.38 11.68 5.16
CA ALA A 122 15.68 10.71 4.34
C ALA A 122 16.06 10.87 2.86
N SER A 123 16.42 9.75 2.24
CA SER A 123 16.91 9.72 0.85
C SER A 123 15.85 10.08 -0.20
N SER A 124 14.57 9.86 0.12
CA SER A 124 13.46 10.01 -0.81
C SER A 124 12.12 10.01 -0.09
N TRP A 125 11.07 10.48 -0.78
CA TRP A 125 9.68 10.32 -0.36
C TRP A 125 8.92 9.48 -1.37
N HIS A 126 8.14 8.52 -0.88
CA HIS A 126 7.30 7.65 -1.68
C HIS A 126 5.82 7.84 -1.31
N LEU A 127 4.98 8.13 -2.30
CA LEU A 127 3.52 8.18 -2.17
C LEU A 127 2.93 6.94 -2.84
N LEU A 128 2.45 5.96 -2.06
CA LEU A 128 2.01 4.67 -2.59
C LEU A 128 0.49 4.58 -2.71
N PHE A 129 0.03 4.09 -3.86
CA PHE A 129 -1.36 3.78 -4.17
C PHE A 129 -2.35 4.95 -3.95
N PRO A 130 -2.00 6.21 -4.32
CA PRO A 130 -2.94 7.32 -4.19
C PRO A 130 -4.12 7.16 -5.15
N GLN A 131 -5.26 7.79 -4.83
CA GLN A 131 -6.35 7.96 -5.79
C GLN A 131 -5.92 8.87 -6.94
N ALA A 132 -6.48 8.63 -8.12
CA ALA A 132 -6.09 9.33 -9.34
C ALA A 132 -6.37 10.85 -9.31
N ASP A 133 -7.38 11.28 -8.59
CA ASP A 133 -7.70 12.69 -8.36
C ASP A 133 -6.65 13.37 -7.48
N GLN A 134 -6.27 12.74 -6.36
CA GLN A 134 -5.20 13.25 -5.50
C GLN A 134 -3.84 13.21 -6.22
N LEU A 135 -3.55 12.13 -6.96
CA LEU A 135 -2.29 12.03 -7.71
C LEU A 135 -2.08 13.18 -8.70
N LYS A 136 -3.16 13.63 -9.36
CA LYS A 136 -3.09 14.75 -10.31
C LYS A 136 -2.70 16.08 -9.68
N LEU A 137 -2.95 16.26 -8.38
CA LEU A 137 -2.61 17.45 -7.63
C LEU A 137 -1.12 17.49 -7.23
N PHE A 138 -0.46 16.33 -7.13
CA PHE A 138 0.98 16.25 -6.93
C PHE A 138 1.71 16.39 -8.28
N ASN A 139 1.68 17.57 -8.86
CA ASN A 139 2.27 17.87 -10.16
C ASN A 139 3.52 18.77 -10.02
N ASP A 140 4.58 18.18 -9.46
CA ASP A 140 5.89 18.82 -9.31
C ASP A 140 6.93 18.07 -10.16
N PRO A 141 7.83 18.77 -10.90
CA PRO A 141 8.83 18.13 -11.76
C PRO A 141 9.86 17.28 -10.97
N ARG A 142 9.97 17.46 -9.66
CA ARG A 142 10.82 16.63 -8.77
C ARG A 142 10.17 15.26 -8.47
N LEU A 143 8.87 15.09 -8.75
CA LEU A 143 8.14 13.86 -8.52
C LEU A 143 8.12 12.97 -9.75
N LEU A 144 8.50 11.71 -9.58
CA LEU A 144 8.50 10.71 -10.64
C LEU A 144 7.34 9.73 -10.44
N GLN A 145 6.41 9.70 -11.39
CA GLN A 145 5.33 8.73 -11.36
C GLN A 145 5.80 7.37 -11.86
N ARG A 146 5.55 6.33 -11.06
CA ARG A 146 5.77 4.93 -11.43
C ARG A 146 4.42 4.22 -11.52
N SER A 147 4.26 3.39 -12.56
CA SER A 147 3.10 2.53 -12.73
C SER A 147 3.47 1.09 -12.48
N GLY A 148 2.64 0.38 -11.72
CA GLY A 148 2.72 -1.06 -11.51
C GLY A 148 1.51 -1.77 -12.13
N VAL A 149 1.58 -3.09 -12.21
CA VAL A 149 0.50 -3.93 -12.70
C VAL A 149 -0.04 -4.76 -11.55
N GLN A 150 -1.35 -4.74 -11.36
CA GLN A 150 -2.06 -5.64 -10.46
C GLN A 150 -2.96 -6.55 -11.29
N TYR A 151 -2.84 -7.87 -11.07
CA TYR A 151 -3.65 -8.85 -11.77
C TYR A 151 -4.92 -9.14 -10.97
N HIS A 152 -6.07 -9.03 -11.64
CA HIS A 152 -7.37 -9.36 -11.08
C HIS A 152 -7.97 -10.55 -11.81
N TRP A 153 -8.53 -11.48 -11.07
CA TRP A 153 -9.37 -12.54 -11.62
C TRP A 153 -10.84 -12.17 -11.44
N TYR A 154 -11.59 -12.28 -12.52
CA TYR A 154 -13.04 -12.05 -12.52
C TYR A 154 -13.76 -13.32 -12.89
N ASN A 155 -14.80 -13.68 -12.13
CA ASN A 155 -15.66 -14.79 -12.50
C ASN A 155 -16.60 -14.35 -13.63
N HIS A 156 -16.42 -14.92 -14.82
CA HIS A 156 -17.29 -14.73 -15.99
C HIS A 156 -18.44 -15.75 -16.00
N ASN A 157 -19.07 -15.99 -14.86
CA ASN A 157 -20.16 -16.96 -14.66
C ASN A 157 -19.73 -18.41 -14.87
N TYR A 158 -18.51 -18.75 -14.55
CA TYR A 158 -18.07 -20.14 -14.55
C TYR A 158 -18.83 -20.94 -13.48
N ALA A 159 -19.55 -21.99 -13.89
CA ALA A 159 -20.26 -22.87 -12.97
C ALA A 159 -19.34 -23.89 -12.30
N SER A 160 -18.18 -24.15 -12.90
CA SER A 160 -17.19 -25.12 -12.43
C SER A 160 -15.76 -24.70 -12.78
N PHE A 161 -14.79 -25.36 -12.15
CA PHE A 161 -13.38 -25.19 -12.52
C PHE A 161 -13.10 -25.68 -13.96
N ASP A 162 -13.81 -26.69 -14.43
CA ASP A 162 -13.67 -27.15 -15.81
C ASP A 162 -14.19 -26.13 -16.82
N ASP A 163 -15.25 -25.38 -16.50
CA ASP A 163 -15.71 -24.26 -17.32
C ASP A 163 -14.66 -23.15 -17.39
N PHE A 164 -14.05 -22.84 -16.25
CA PHE A 164 -12.92 -21.90 -16.22
C PHE A 164 -11.76 -22.41 -17.10
N LEU A 165 -11.39 -23.67 -16.99
CA LEU A 165 -10.35 -24.26 -17.84
C LEU A 165 -10.73 -24.25 -19.31
N ALA A 166 -12.02 -24.40 -19.64
CA ALA A 166 -12.52 -24.36 -21.02
C ALA A 166 -12.30 -22.98 -21.67
N SER A 167 -12.30 -21.91 -20.90
CA SER A 167 -12.01 -20.56 -21.40
C SER A 167 -10.54 -20.35 -21.81
N MET A 168 -9.64 -21.21 -21.36
CA MET A 168 -8.22 -21.14 -21.69
C MET A 168 -7.91 -21.78 -23.04
N ASN A 169 -6.79 -21.34 -23.66
CA ASN A 169 -6.26 -22.07 -24.79
C ASN A 169 -5.83 -23.49 -24.40
N SER A 170 -5.76 -24.40 -25.40
CA SER A 170 -5.49 -25.84 -25.20
C SER A 170 -4.18 -26.10 -24.45
N ARG A 171 -3.12 -25.31 -24.69
CA ARG A 171 -1.82 -25.46 -24.06
C ARG A 171 -1.89 -25.14 -22.57
N LYS A 172 -2.49 -23.99 -22.18
CA LYS A 172 -2.63 -23.61 -20.75
C LYS A 172 -3.53 -24.59 -20.01
N ARG A 173 -4.67 -24.96 -20.59
CA ARG A 173 -5.58 -25.95 -20.00
C ARG A 173 -4.89 -27.28 -19.72
N LYS A 174 -4.10 -27.79 -20.67
CA LYS A 174 -3.33 -29.03 -20.50
C LYS A 174 -2.28 -28.90 -19.39
N MET A 175 -1.61 -27.75 -19.30
CA MET A 175 -0.62 -27.46 -18.26
C MET A 175 -1.25 -27.49 -16.86
N VAL A 176 -2.33 -26.75 -16.65
CA VAL A 176 -3.02 -26.69 -15.35
C VAL A 176 -3.57 -28.06 -14.94
N ARG A 177 -4.15 -28.83 -15.89
CA ARG A 177 -4.60 -30.19 -15.60
C ARG A 177 -3.44 -31.11 -15.19
N LYS A 178 -2.30 -31.00 -15.87
CA LYS A 178 -1.10 -31.78 -15.52
C LYS A 178 -0.60 -31.45 -14.10
N GLU A 179 -0.54 -30.17 -13.73
CA GLU A 179 -0.12 -29.73 -12.41
C GLU A 179 -1.03 -30.29 -11.31
N ARG A 180 -2.35 -30.21 -11.48
CA ARG A 180 -3.33 -30.78 -10.53
C ARG A 180 -3.22 -32.31 -10.43
N THR A 181 -3.00 -32.99 -11.54
CA THR A 181 -2.79 -34.44 -11.56
C THR A 181 -1.51 -34.82 -10.81
N GLU A 182 -0.47 -34.02 -10.91
CA GLU A 182 0.79 -34.26 -10.21
C GLU A 182 0.63 -34.14 -8.68
N ILE A 183 -0.12 -33.12 -8.20
CA ILE A 183 -0.45 -32.97 -6.77
C ILE A 183 -1.19 -34.21 -6.27
N ALA A 184 -2.23 -34.66 -6.99
CA ALA A 184 -2.97 -35.87 -6.62
C ALA A 184 -2.07 -37.13 -6.62
N ARG A 185 -1.13 -37.23 -7.57
CA ARG A 185 -0.17 -38.34 -7.65
C ARG A 185 0.80 -38.39 -6.45
N GLN A 186 1.10 -37.23 -5.87
CA GLN A 186 1.96 -37.12 -4.68
C GLN A 186 1.19 -37.35 -3.38
N ASN A 187 -0.10 -37.73 -3.44
CA ASN A 187 -0.98 -37.91 -2.29
C ASN A 187 -1.02 -36.69 -1.37
N ILE A 188 -1.02 -35.48 -1.97
CA ILE A 188 -1.18 -34.24 -1.23
C ILE A 188 -2.68 -33.92 -1.17
N ASP A 189 -3.22 -33.92 0.03
CA ASP A 189 -4.58 -33.49 0.31
C ASP A 189 -4.61 -32.01 0.69
N VAL A 190 -5.62 -31.30 0.21
CA VAL A 190 -5.85 -29.88 0.53
C VAL A 190 -7.18 -29.77 1.24
N GLU A 191 -7.13 -29.35 2.50
CA GLU A 191 -8.31 -29.10 3.32
C GLU A 191 -8.48 -27.58 3.51
N ILE A 192 -9.73 -27.12 3.42
CA ILE A 192 -10.07 -25.72 3.70
C ILE A 192 -10.72 -25.68 5.08
N LEU A 193 -10.01 -25.14 6.05
CA LEU A 193 -10.50 -24.92 7.39
C LEU A 193 -11.07 -23.51 7.53
N VAL A 194 -12.19 -23.35 8.23
CA VAL A 194 -12.82 -22.05 8.45
C VAL A 194 -13.26 -21.88 9.91
N GLY A 195 -13.04 -20.71 10.46
CA GLY A 195 -13.51 -20.35 11.81
C GLY A 195 -12.99 -21.32 12.89
N ALA A 196 -13.90 -22.00 13.56
CA ALA A 196 -13.62 -22.88 14.70
C ALA A 196 -12.87 -24.18 14.32
N ASP A 197 -12.82 -24.51 13.02
CA ASP A 197 -12.10 -25.71 12.54
C ASP A 197 -10.57 -25.45 12.46
N ILE A 198 -10.15 -24.20 12.60
CA ILE A 198 -8.73 -23.83 12.65
C ILE A 198 -8.27 -24.05 14.09
N GLY A 199 -7.40 -25.06 14.31
CA GLY A 199 -6.82 -25.33 15.63
C GLY A 199 -5.89 -24.19 16.10
N GLU A 200 -5.58 -24.19 17.39
CA GLU A 200 -4.60 -23.28 18.03
C GLU A 200 -3.17 -23.88 17.93
N ASP A 201 -2.67 -24.20 16.77
CA ASP A 201 -1.26 -24.66 16.59
C ASP A 201 -0.34 -23.54 16.10
#